data_4dd474ed6da175ec850d92ad599ec424
#
_entry.id   4dd474ed6da175ec850d92ad599ec424
#
_cell.length_a   1.000
_cell.length_b   1.000
_cell.length_c   1.000
_cell.angle_alpha   90.00
_cell.angle_beta   90.00
_cell.angle_gamma   90.00
#
_symmetry.space_group_name_H-M   'P 1'
#
loop_
_entity.id
_entity.type
_entity.pdbx_description
1 polymer ?
#
loop_
_entity_poly.entity_id
_entity_poly.type
_entity_poly.pdbx_seq_one_letter_code
_entity_poly.pdbx_strand_id
1 'polypeptide(L)'
;MKNKKSYEVTIIGGGVCGCAIAYHLAKEGVKVALVEKGDICSAASGANLGFSVLSYRQNPITLKMAQDQLLVLRELSQELEIDIEYAETGGLIPITNQEELQVLSSLVDRCYEWGFKEIEIVNPQRANQQEPALDQKKIIAAVYCPLEGILNPFNLTIGFANAAKRNGADIYTNSSVIGFEIANKRIRKIILPTEKIKTNLVISAAGAWSRELINMVGVNLPIYYERGEAMISSPVSRIIKGAITDGRLFTEGSFIGNMKIGACLAQSAFGGVILAQSTTEGEDYNIQNSPFGLCLVARRVLSFFPALKNLNIIRMWSGLVSYSEDKQPVFGFLDNPTNMFVVTGFHSAIGIASAIGNMVKEVYFRGVSSYDVSVYSPLRFTKKNKKIVN
;
A
#
# COMPACT_ATOMS: atom_id res chain seq x y z
N MET A 1 -25.52 26.60 21.07
CA MET A 1 -25.60 25.20 20.56
C MET A 1 -24.47 25.01 19.60
N LYS A 2 -23.47 24.12 19.87
CA LYS A 2 -22.42 23.79 18.89
C LYS A 2 -23.11 23.22 17.66
N ASN A 3 -22.89 23.83 16.48
CA ASN A 3 -23.41 23.33 15.21
C ASN A 3 -23.05 21.85 15.08
N LYS A 4 -24.06 20.98 15.05
CA LYS A 4 -23.84 19.53 14.88
C LYS A 4 -23.24 19.33 13.49
N LYS A 5 -21.94 19.04 13.44
CA LYS A 5 -21.23 18.78 12.18
C LYS A 5 -21.89 17.59 11.46
N SER A 6 -22.20 17.77 10.19
CA SER A 6 -22.83 16.75 9.35
C SER A 6 -22.12 16.71 8.01
N TYR A 7 -21.79 15.50 7.56
CA TYR A 7 -21.07 15.22 6.31
C TYR A 7 -21.84 14.25 5.45
N GLU A 8 -21.66 14.35 4.15
CA GLU A 8 -22.19 13.35 3.21
C GLU A 8 -21.39 12.08 3.31
N VAL A 9 -20.06 12.21 3.41
CA VAL A 9 -19.13 11.10 3.53
C VAL A 9 -18.18 11.32 4.70
N THR A 10 -18.01 10.31 5.54
CA THR A 10 -16.93 10.28 6.53
C THR A 10 -15.99 9.12 6.24
N ILE A 11 -14.73 9.43 6.03
CA ILE A 11 -13.65 8.48 5.75
C ILE A 11 -12.89 8.23 7.05
N ILE A 12 -12.62 6.97 7.38
CA ILE A 12 -11.88 6.57 8.58
C ILE A 12 -10.53 5.98 8.14
N GLY A 13 -9.46 6.68 8.48
CA GLY A 13 -8.07 6.33 8.17
C GLY A 13 -7.37 7.39 7.30
N GLY A 14 -6.31 8.01 7.85
CA GLY A 14 -5.47 9.04 7.22
C GLY A 14 -4.25 8.48 6.48
N GLY A 15 -4.31 7.24 6.04
CA GLY A 15 -3.34 6.65 5.11
C GLY A 15 -3.57 7.12 3.68
N VAL A 16 -2.69 6.70 2.75
CA VAL A 16 -2.71 7.14 1.35
C VAL A 16 -4.05 6.89 0.66
N CYS A 17 -4.68 5.74 0.90
CA CYS A 17 -6.00 5.44 0.32
C CYS A 17 -7.08 6.40 0.84
N GLY A 18 -7.16 6.61 2.17
CA GLY A 18 -8.16 7.50 2.76
C GLY A 18 -7.97 8.95 2.33
N CYS A 19 -6.72 9.44 2.26
CA CYS A 19 -6.41 10.79 1.79
C CYS A 19 -6.74 10.97 0.29
N ALA A 20 -6.42 9.97 -0.54
CA ALA A 20 -6.78 10.01 -1.97
C ALA A 20 -8.30 10.00 -2.17
N ILE A 21 -9.04 9.16 -1.42
CA ILE A 21 -10.52 9.13 -1.45
C ILE A 21 -11.09 10.50 -1.04
N ALA A 22 -10.57 11.07 0.06
CA ALA A 22 -11.00 12.38 0.53
C ALA A 22 -10.79 13.47 -0.53
N TYR A 23 -9.62 13.46 -1.18
CA TYR A 23 -9.29 14.39 -2.25
C TYR A 23 -10.25 14.25 -3.44
N HIS A 24 -10.41 13.04 -3.98
CA HIS A 24 -11.25 12.83 -5.16
C HIS A 24 -12.72 13.16 -4.92
N LEU A 25 -13.27 12.91 -3.71
CA LEU A 25 -14.63 13.26 -3.37
C LEU A 25 -14.80 14.79 -3.12
N ALA A 26 -13.87 15.39 -2.36
CA ALA A 26 -13.92 16.81 -2.07
C ALA A 26 -13.76 17.67 -3.33
N LYS A 27 -12.92 17.25 -4.28
CA LYS A 27 -12.73 17.91 -5.58
C LYS A 27 -14.03 18.03 -6.39
N GLU A 28 -14.96 17.09 -6.20
CA GLU A 28 -16.31 17.11 -6.80
C GLU A 28 -17.36 17.82 -5.90
N GLY A 29 -16.93 18.51 -4.86
CA GLY A 29 -17.82 19.28 -3.98
C GLY A 29 -18.54 18.45 -2.92
N VAL A 30 -18.23 17.17 -2.74
CA VAL A 30 -18.81 16.34 -1.68
C VAL A 30 -18.35 16.84 -0.30
N LYS A 31 -19.28 16.98 0.64
CA LYS A 31 -18.95 17.37 2.00
C LYS A 31 -18.32 16.22 2.78
N VAL A 32 -16.98 16.20 2.84
CA VAL A 32 -16.16 15.11 3.38
C VAL A 32 -15.60 15.44 4.76
N ALA A 33 -15.65 14.46 5.68
CA ALA A 33 -14.77 14.40 6.85
C ALA A 33 -13.80 13.23 6.71
N LEU A 34 -12.51 13.45 7.00
CA LEU A 34 -11.53 12.39 7.18
C LEU A 34 -11.15 12.34 8.65
N VAL A 35 -11.26 11.17 9.26
CA VAL A 35 -10.98 10.93 10.67
C VAL A 35 -9.79 9.98 10.79
N GLU A 36 -8.74 10.41 11.48
CA GLU A 36 -7.52 9.64 11.71
C GLU A 36 -7.20 9.60 13.20
N LYS A 37 -6.89 8.40 13.71
CA LYS A 37 -6.57 8.18 15.13
C LYS A 37 -5.25 8.80 15.58
N GLY A 38 -4.28 8.89 14.69
CA GLY A 38 -2.98 9.53 14.86
C GLY A 38 -2.82 10.72 13.94
N ASP A 39 -1.65 10.84 13.34
CA ASP A 39 -1.36 11.84 12.33
C ASP A 39 -1.53 11.28 10.90
N ILE A 40 -1.72 12.17 9.94
CA ILE A 40 -1.73 11.78 8.53
C ILE A 40 -0.43 11.05 8.17
N CYS A 41 -0.53 9.93 7.46
CA CYS A 41 0.61 9.12 7.03
C CYS A 41 1.37 8.40 8.17
N SER A 42 0.82 8.30 9.37
CA SER A 42 1.54 7.78 10.55
C SER A 42 1.65 6.25 10.63
N ALA A 43 0.95 5.51 9.74
CA ALA A 43 0.94 4.04 9.73
C ALA A 43 1.66 3.47 8.48
N ALA A 44 1.13 2.41 7.86
CA ALA A 44 1.73 1.72 6.72
C ALA A 44 2.15 2.64 5.56
N SER A 45 1.42 3.72 5.31
CA SER A 45 1.76 4.68 4.25
C SER A 45 3.09 5.37 4.52
N GLY A 46 3.35 5.82 5.76
CA GLY A 46 4.63 6.42 6.16
C GLY A 46 5.75 5.41 6.38
N ALA A 47 5.42 4.13 6.56
CA ALA A 47 6.38 3.05 6.64
C ALA A 47 6.70 2.41 5.27
N ASN A 48 6.09 2.90 4.19
CA ASN A 48 6.26 2.38 2.83
C ASN A 48 7.64 2.68 2.26
N LEU A 49 8.12 1.81 1.37
CA LEU A 49 9.43 1.97 0.70
C LEU A 49 9.38 2.96 -0.47
N GLY A 50 8.20 3.41 -0.87
CA GLY A 50 8.00 4.35 -1.98
C GLY A 50 8.03 3.69 -3.37
N PHE A 51 7.84 2.38 -3.48
CA PHE A 51 7.87 1.68 -4.76
C PHE A 51 6.58 1.85 -5.55
N SER A 52 6.68 2.31 -6.79
CA SER A 52 5.63 2.21 -7.81
C SER A 52 5.91 1.00 -8.67
N VAL A 53 5.23 -0.10 -8.38
CA VAL A 53 5.52 -1.41 -8.99
C VAL A 53 4.42 -1.87 -9.92
N LEU A 54 4.83 -2.56 -11.00
CA LEU A 54 3.97 -3.21 -11.98
C LEU A 54 4.24 -4.72 -12.03
N SER A 55 5.50 -5.12 -11.98
CA SER A 55 5.97 -6.47 -12.28
C SER A 55 5.37 -7.56 -11.39
N TYR A 56 5.06 -7.27 -10.13
CA TYR A 56 4.54 -8.27 -9.20
C TYR A 56 3.12 -7.95 -8.68
N ARG A 57 2.30 -7.30 -9.50
CA ARG A 57 0.86 -7.20 -9.22
C ARG A 57 0.22 -8.59 -9.23
N GLN A 58 -0.67 -8.83 -8.28
CA GLN A 58 -1.18 -10.18 -8.02
C GLN A 58 -2.36 -10.57 -8.91
N ASN A 59 -2.94 -9.61 -9.65
CA ASN A 59 -4.07 -9.84 -10.54
C ASN A 59 -4.14 -8.75 -11.63
N PRO A 60 -4.86 -9.02 -12.74
CA PRO A 60 -4.91 -8.12 -13.89
C PRO A 60 -5.54 -6.75 -13.57
N ILE A 61 -6.46 -6.69 -12.62
CA ILE A 61 -7.13 -5.42 -12.26
C ILE A 61 -6.12 -4.47 -11.61
N THR A 62 -5.37 -4.93 -10.61
CA THR A 62 -4.36 -4.09 -9.95
C THR A 62 -3.18 -3.78 -10.86
N LEU A 63 -2.84 -4.64 -11.81
CA LEU A 63 -1.84 -4.34 -12.85
C LEU A 63 -2.36 -3.23 -13.77
N LYS A 64 -3.59 -3.34 -14.27
CA LYS A 64 -4.21 -2.30 -15.09
C LYS A 64 -4.30 -0.97 -14.35
N MET A 65 -4.69 -0.97 -13.07
CA MET A 65 -4.66 0.23 -12.23
C MET A 65 -3.26 0.85 -12.18
N ALA A 66 -2.22 0.03 -12.01
CA ALA A 66 -0.83 0.53 -11.95
C ALA A 66 -0.38 1.12 -13.31
N GLN A 67 -0.72 0.49 -14.44
CA GLN A 67 -0.45 1.02 -15.78
C GLN A 67 -1.14 2.38 -15.99
N ASP A 68 -2.43 2.49 -15.67
CA ASP A 68 -3.20 3.72 -15.84
C ASP A 68 -2.68 4.86 -14.94
N GLN A 69 -2.04 4.50 -13.82
CA GLN A 69 -1.46 5.48 -12.89
C GLN A 69 -0.11 6.04 -13.32
N LEU A 70 0.60 5.45 -14.29
CA LEU A 70 1.91 5.97 -14.72
C LEU A 70 1.81 7.43 -15.19
N LEU A 71 0.81 7.74 -16.03
CA LEU A 71 0.60 9.11 -16.51
C LEU A 71 0.17 10.04 -15.38
N VAL A 72 -0.72 9.56 -14.51
CA VAL A 72 -1.20 10.35 -13.36
C VAL A 72 -0.05 10.68 -12.41
N LEU A 73 0.83 9.73 -12.10
CA LEU A 73 1.96 9.96 -11.20
C LEU A 73 2.93 11.04 -11.71
N ARG A 74 3.13 11.14 -13.03
CA ARG A 74 3.98 12.17 -13.66
C ARG A 74 3.45 13.59 -13.44
N GLU A 75 2.13 13.76 -13.37
CA GLU A 75 1.47 15.07 -13.25
C GLU A 75 1.04 15.37 -11.81
N LEU A 76 1.03 14.36 -10.93
CA LEU A 76 0.42 14.44 -9.62
C LEU A 76 1.10 15.48 -8.69
N SER A 77 2.40 15.72 -8.85
CA SER A 77 3.11 16.75 -8.10
C SER A 77 2.52 18.14 -8.34
N GLN A 78 2.18 18.44 -9.59
CA GLN A 78 1.55 19.70 -9.95
C GLN A 78 0.10 19.78 -9.41
N GLU A 79 -0.67 18.71 -9.55
CA GLU A 79 -2.06 18.65 -9.09
C GLU A 79 -2.17 18.77 -7.56
N LEU A 80 -1.27 18.14 -6.83
CA LEU A 80 -1.24 18.18 -5.37
C LEU A 80 -0.50 19.42 -4.81
N GLU A 81 0.20 20.21 -5.65
CA GLU A 81 1.04 21.34 -5.25
C GLU A 81 2.15 20.96 -4.25
N ILE A 82 2.69 19.76 -4.42
CA ILE A 82 3.81 19.24 -3.65
C ILE A 82 4.61 18.26 -4.50
N ASP A 83 5.93 18.37 -4.48
CA ASP A 83 6.78 17.41 -5.18
C ASP A 83 6.72 16.04 -4.48
N ILE A 84 6.10 15.06 -5.14
CA ILE A 84 6.04 13.69 -4.65
C ILE A 84 7.34 12.90 -4.95
N GLU A 85 8.35 13.54 -5.52
CA GLU A 85 9.65 12.95 -5.88
C GLU A 85 9.51 11.69 -6.75
N TYR A 86 8.47 11.65 -7.62
CA TYR A 86 8.26 10.51 -8.50
C TYR A 86 9.31 10.46 -9.61
N ALA A 87 9.98 9.32 -9.72
CA ALA A 87 10.96 9.04 -10.76
C ALA A 87 10.78 7.63 -11.31
N GLU A 88 10.67 7.51 -12.62
CA GLU A 88 10.71 6.22 -13.32
C GLU A 88 12.18 5.78 -13.43
N THR A 89 12.60 4.98 -12.47
CA THR A 89 13.99 4.55 -12.31
C THR A 89 14.23 3.12 -12.81
N GLY A 90 13.16 2.46 -13.22
CA GLY A 90 13.12 1.03 -13.44
C GLY A 90 13.03 0.22 -12.15
N GLY A 91 12.58 -1.02 -12.28
CA GLY A 91 12.54 -2.01 -11.21
C GLY A 91 13.32 -3.26 -11.60
N LEU A 92 14.04 -3.85 -10.65
CA LEU A 92 14.82 -5.04 -10.87
C LEU A 92 14.52 -6.10 -9.79
N ILE A 93 14.31 -7.35 -10.23
CA ILE A 93 14.17 -8.50 -9.33
C ILE A 93 15.30 -9.47 -9.60
N PRO A 94 16.42 -9.42 -8.84
CA PRO A 94 17.53 -10.37 -8.98
C PRO A 94 17.08 -11.81 -8.72
N ILE A 95 17.59 -12.75 -9.53
CA ILE A 95 17.30 -14.18 -9.50
C ILE A 95 18.59 -14.92 -9.19
N THR A 96 18.62 -15.75 -8.15
CA THR A 96 19.85 -16.41 -7.66
C THR A 96 19.93 -17.90 -7.92
N ASN A 97 18.79 -18.52 -8.19
CA ASN A 97 18.69 -19.98 -8.37
C ASN A 97 17.56 -20.36 -9.33
N GLN A 98 17.48 -21.64 -9.69
CA GLN A 98 16.51 -22.15 -10.65
C GLN A 98 15.06 -22.10 -10.16
N GLU A 99 14.82 -22.26 -8.85
CA GLU A 99 13.48 -22.14 -8.26
C GLU A 99 12.94 -20.71 -8.44
N GLU A 100 13.73 -19.71 -8.08
CA GLU A 100 13.39 -18.30 -8.30
C GLU A 100 13.15 -18.02 -9.78
N LEU A 101 14.00 -18.55 -10.69
CA LEU A 101 13.84 -18.37 -12.12
C LEU A 101 12.53 -18.95 -12.63
N GLN A 102 12.15 -20.14 -12.21
CA GLN A 102 10.90 -20.78 -12.61
C GLN A 102 9.67 -19.97 -12.15
N VAL A 103 9.65 -19.55 -10.88
CA VAL A 103 8.55 -18.78 -10.31
C VAL A 103 8.42 -17.42 -10.99
N LEU A 104 9.54 -16.73 -11.21
CA LEU A 104 9.55 -15.40 -11.82
C LEU A 104 9.32 -15.44 -13.33
N SER A 105 9.72 -16.51 -14.03
CA SER A 105 9.31 -16.73 -15.43
C SER A 105 7.80 -16.84 -15.54
N SER A 106 7.16 -17.64 -14.69
CA SER A 106 5.69 -17.75 -14.65
C SER A 106 4.99 -16.42 -14.30
N LEU A 107 5.65 -15.56 -13.51
CA LEU A 107 5.15 -14.22 -13.21
C LEU A 107 5.20 -13.33 -14.48
N VAL A 108 6.29 -13.35 -15.22
CA VAL A 108 6.44 -12.60 -16.48
C VAL A 108 5.42 -13.09 -17.51
N ASP A 109 5.25 -14.42 -17.66
CA ASP A 109 4.26 -15.00 -18.57
C ASP A 109 2.84 -14.53 -18.23
N ARG A 110 2.46 -14.53 -16.95
CA ARG A 110 1.15 -13.98 -16.51
C ARG A 110 1.01 -12.48 -16.84
N CYS A 111 2.06 -11.69 -16.67
CA CYS A 111 2.02 -10.28 -17.08
C CYS A 111 1.75 -10.15 -18.57
N TYR A 112 2.35 -11.01 -19.40
CA TYR A 112 2.13 -11.05 -20.85
C TYR A 112 0.70 -11.46 -21.20
N GLU A 113 0.13 -12.46 -20.51
CA GLU A 113 -1.28 -12.86 -20.65
C GLU A 113 -2.24 -11.73 -20.30
N TRP A 114 -1.89 -10.91 -19.30
CA TRP A 114 -2.68 -9.75 -18.88
C TRP A 114 -2.43 -8.50 -19.76
N GLY A 115 -1.65 -8.63 -20.83
CA GLY A 115 -1.40 -7.57 -21.81
C GLY A 115 -0.28 -6.61 -21.44
N PHE A 116 0.51 -6.89 -20.40
CA PHE A 116 1.65 -6.09 -20.01
C PHE A 116 2.94 -6.67 -20.59
N LYS A 117 3.56 -5.96 -21.55
CA LYS A 117 4.73 -6.42 -22.31
C LYS A 117 6.04 -5.74 -21.90
N GLU A 118 5.97 -4.69 -21.08
CA GLU A 118 7.11 -3.88 -20.66
C GLU A 118 7.81 -4.49 -19.42
N ILE A 119 7.98 -5.80 -19.46
CA ILE A 119 8.68 -6.59 -18.45
C ILE A 119 9.45 -7.71 -19.15
N GLU A 120 10.64 -8.01 -18.72
CA GLU A 120 11.48 -9.03 -19.33
C GLU A 120 12.42 -9.71 -18.33
N ILE A 121 12.86 -10.92 -18.68
CA ILE A 121 13.99 -11.57 -17.98
C ILE A 121 15.26 -11.21 -18.70
N VAL A 122 16.21 -10.64 -17.98
CA VAL A 122 17.50 -10.18 -18.47
C VAL A 122 18.64 -11.02 -17.89
N ASN A 123 19.75 -11.10 -18.64
CA ASN A 123 20.96 -11.74 -18.16
C ASN A 123 21.70 -10.88 -17.11
N PRO A 124 22.67 -11.44 -16.36
CA PRO A 124 23.38 -10.73 -15.30
C PRO A 124 24.11 -9.46 -15.77
N GLN A 125 24.65 -9.46 -17.00
CA GLN A 125 25.35 -8.31 -17.56
C GLN A 125 24.40 -7.14 -17.79
N ARG A 126 23.22 -7.39 -18.36
CA ARG A 126 22.19 -6.36 -18.56
C ARG A 126 21.60 -5.88 -17.24
N ALA A 127 21.41 -6.77 -16.28
CA ALA A 127 20.99 -6.39 -14.93
C ALA A 127 21.98 -5.43 -14.25
N ASN A 128 23.29 -5.71 -14.37
CA ASN A 128 24.34 -4.84 -13.85
C ASN A 128 24.45 -3.49 -14.59
N GLN A 129 24.14 -3.45 -15.89
CA GLN A 129 24.06 -2.17 -16.63
C GLN A 129 22.93 -1.27 -16.09
N GLN A 130 21.80 -1.87 -15.70
CA GLN A 130 20.68 -1.14 -15.09
C GLN A 130 21.00 -0.73 -13.66
N GLU A 131 21.61 -1.63 -12.88
CA GLU A 131 21.98 -1.41 -11.48
C GLU A 131 23.46 -1.76 -11.23
N PRO A 132 24.41 -0.80 -11.46
CA PRO A 132 25.84 -1.07 -11.40
C PRO A 132 26.37 -1.52 -10.04
N ALA A 133 25.66 -1.22 -8.95
CA ALA A 133 26.02 -1.66 -7.61
C ALA A 133 25.74 -3.16 -7.38
N LEU A 134 24.91 -3.78 -8.22
CA LEU A 134 24.58 -5.21 -8.14
C LEU A 134 25.77 -6.07 -8.57
N ASP A 135 26.18 -7.00 -7.73
CA ASP A 135 27.20 -7.99 -8.09
C ASP A 135 26.59 -9.05 -9.03
N GLN A 136 26.85 -8.88 -10.34
CA GLN A 136 26.34 -9.78 -11.37
C GLN A 136 26.76 -11.25 -11.20
N LYS A 137 27.83 -11.53 -10.45
CA LYS A 137 28.28 -12.91 -10.14
C LYS A 137 27.40 -13.64 -9.13
N LYS A 138 26.50 -12.92 -8.48
CA LYS A 138 25.59 -13.43 -7.44
C LYS A 138 24.22 -13.80 -7.97
N ILE A 139 23.95 -13.55 -9.24
CA ILE A 139 22.66 -13.79 -9.89
C ILE A 139 22.84 -14.64 -11.14
N ILE A 140 21.80 -15.37 -11.52
CA ILE A 140 21.73 -16.12 -12.77
C ILE A 140 20.92 -15.39 -13.84
N ALA A 141 19.99 -14.51 -13.42
CA ALA A 141 19.15 -13.65 -14.25
C ALA A 141 18.56 -12.52 -13.39
N ALA A 142 17.75 -11.66 -13.98
CA ALA A 142 16.86 -10.76 -13.24
C ALA A 142 15.59 -10.48 -14.05
N VAL A 143 14.46 -10.20 -13.37
CA VAL A 143 13.33 -9.57 -14.02
C VAL A 143 13.59 -8.06 -14.03
N TYR A 144 13.33 -7.41 -15.16
CA TYR A 144 13.47 -5.97 -15.34
C TYR A 144 12.19 -5.36 -15.90
N CYS A 145 11.74 -4.27 -15.30
CA CYS A 145 10.60 -3.48 -15.74
C CYS A 145 11.02 -2.00 -15.81
N PRO A 146 11.16 -1.37 -16.97
CA PRO A 146 11.62 0.02 -17.10
C PRO A 146 10.60 1.05 -16.57
N LEU A 147 9.32 0.70 -16.51
CA LEU A 147 8.22 1.60 -16.11
C LEU A 147 8.00 1.67 -14.60
N GLU A 148 8.73 0.89 -13.84
CA GLU A 148 8.69 0.98 -12.38
C GLU A 148 9.49 2.18 -11.88
N GLY A 149 9.19 2.59 -10.66
CA GLY A 149 9.83 3.77 -10.10
C GLY A 149 9.72 3.86 -8.59
N ILE A 150 10.17 4.99 -8.11
CA ILE A 150 10.15 5.37 -6.70
C ILE A 150 9.45 6.71 -6.52
N LEU A 151 8.89 6.93 -5.36
CA LEU A 151 8.28 8.21 -4.97
C LEU A 151 8.39 8.40 -3.45
N ASN A 152 8.15 9.61 -3.00
CA ASN A 152 8.08 9.93 -1.57
C ASN A 152 6.68 9.64 -1.02
N PRO A 153 6.49 8.59 -0.20
CA PRO A 153 5.17 8.20 0.30
C PRO A 153 4.56 9.23 1.27
N PHE A 154 5.41 10.00 1.99
CA PHE A 154 4.94 11.07 2.87
C PHE A 154 4.37 12.22 2.04
N ASN A 155 5.14 12.73 1.07
CA ASN A 155 4.72 13.83 0.22
C ASN A 155 3.46 13.50 -0.56
N LEU A 156 3.34 12.28 -1.08
CA LEU A 156 2.13 11.82 -1.75
C LEU A 156 0.92 11.82 -0.82
N THR A 157 1.04 11.22 0.37
CA THR A 157 -0.09 11.09 1.31
C THR A 157 -0.51 12.45 1.87
N ILE A 158 0.46 13.29 2.26
CA ILE A 158 0.24 14.65 2.77
C ILE A 158 -0.30 15.54 1.65
N GLY A 159 0.19 15.38 0.43
CA GLY A 159 -0.30 16.08 -0.74
C GLY A 159 -1.79 15.86 -0.97
N PHE A 160 -2.24 14.60 -0.97
CA PHE A 160 -3.67 14.28 -1.05
C PHE A 160 -4.48 14.90 0.11
N ALA A 161 -3.97 14.80 1.36
CA ALA A 161 -4.67 15.37 2.52
C ALA A 161 -4.80 16.90 2.40
N ASN A 162 -3.74 17.59 2.00
CA ASN A 162 -3.75 19.04 1.81
C ASN A 162 -4.66 19.45 0.64
N ALA A 163 -4.61 18.72 -0.47
CA ALA A 163 -5.50 18.94 -1.60
C ALA A 163 -6.97 18.71 -1.21
N ALA A 164 -7.27 17.67 -0.42
CA ALA A 164 -8.62 17.48 0.12
C ALA A 164 -9.08 18.66 0.98
N LYS A 165 -8.21 19.19 1.86
CA LYS A 165 -8.51 20.40 2.66
C LYS A 165 -8.77 21.63 1.78
N ARG A 166 -7.94 21.88 0.75
CA ARG A 166 -8.15 22.99 -0.20
C ARG A 166 -9.51 22.90 -0.91
N ASN A 167 -9.99 21.68 -1.13
CA ASN A 167 -11.30 21.41 -1.71
C ASN A 167 -12.43 21.31 -0.66
N GLY A 168 -12.21 21.74 0.58
CA GLY A 168 -13.24 21.85 1.62
C GLY A 168 -13.48 20.63 2.49
N ALA A 169 -12.60 19.60 2.46
CA ALA A 169 -12.69 18.50 3.41
C ALA A 169 -12.22 18.92 4.81
N ASP A 170 -12.94 18.49 5.84
CA ASP A 170 -12.48 18.60 7.23
C ASP A 170 -11.65 17.39 7.60
N ILE A 171 -10.45 17.59 8.15
CA ILE A 171 -9.56 16.53 8.61
C ILE A 171 -9.42 16.59 10.14
N TYR A 172 -9.75 15.46 10.78
CA TYR A 172 -9.66 15.23 12.23
C TYR A 172 -8.50 14.27 12.50
N THR A 173 -7.36 14.78 12.90
CA THR A 173 -6.24 13.98 13.41
C THR A 173 -6.39 13.75 14.91
N ASN A 174 -5.64 12.79 15.46
CA ASN A 174 -5.69 12.40 16.88
C ASN A 174 -7.13 12.10 17.35
N SER A 175 -7.93 11.52 16.48
CA SER A 175 -9.37 11.34 16.64
C SER A 175 -9.78 9.90 16.36
N SER A 176 -9.70 9.03 17.36
CA SER A 176 -10.09 7.62 17.23
C SER A 176 -11.61 7.47 17.11
N VAL A 177 -12.06 6.66 16.16
CA VAL A 177 -13.44 6.18 16.16
C VAL A 177 -13.59 5.12 17.25
N ILE A 178 -14.52 5.34 18.20
CA ILE A 178 -14.78 4.46 19.34
C ILE A 178 -16.13 3.75 19.25
N GLY A 179 -16.92 4.03 18.20
CA GLY A 179 -18.20 3.38 17.96
C GLY A 179 -19.06 4.06 16.94
N PHE A 180 -20.24 3.52 16.72
CA PHE A 180 -21.23 3.97 15.75
C PHE A 180 -22.63 4.02 16.37
N GLU A 181 -23.42 5.04 16.04
CA GLU A 181 -24.88 5.03 16.23
C GLU A 181 -25.55 4.47 14.98
N ILE A 182 -26.17 3.31 15.11
CA ILE A 182 -26.82 2.60 14.00
C ILE A 182 -28.34 2.61 14.22
N ALA A 183 -29.10 2.95 13.18
CA ALA A 183 -30.54 2.85 13.14
C ALA A 183 -31.00 2.41 11.75
N ASN A 184 -31.96 1.48 11.69
CA ASN A 184 -32.51 0.95 10.46
C ASN A 184 -31.42 0.44 9.48
N LYS A 185 -30.49 -0.39 9.98
CA LYS A 185 -29.35 -0.95 9.25
C LYS A 185 -28.43 0.10 8.60
N ARG A 186 -28.39 1.32 9.11
CA ARG A 186 -27.52 2.39 8.62
C ARG A 186 -26.81 3.10 9.77
N ILE A 187 -25.55 3.40 9.61
CA ILE A 187 -24.80 4.28 10.50
C ILE A 187 -25.37 5.70 10.33
N ARG A 188 -25.73 6.31 11.44
CA ARG A 188 -26.23 7.70 11.52
C ARG A 188 -25.18 8.64 12.03
N LYS A 189 -24.31 8.15 12.92
CA LYS A 189 -23.21 8.94 13.47
C LYS A 189 -22.00 8.06 13.76
N ILE A 190 -20.85 8.67 13.64
CA ILE A 190 -19.57 8.16 14.13
C ILE A 190 -19.34 8.77 15.51
N ILE A 191 -18.88 7.97 16.46
CA ILE A 191 -18.61 8.39 17.83
C ILE A 191 -17.09 8.56 17.98
N LEU A 192 -16.68 9.78 18.28
CA LEU A 192 -15.32 10.14 18.67
C LEU A 192 -15.29 10.38 20.21
N PRO A 193 -14.13 10.41 20.86
CA PRO A 193 -14.04 10.67 22.30
C PRO A 193 -14.66 12.00 22.72
N THR A 194 -14.62 13.02 21.88
CA THR A 194 -15.04 14.40 22.21
C THR A 194 -16.33 14.84 21.55
N GLU A 195 -16.74 14.18 20.46
CA GLU A 195 -17.93 14.59 19.69
C GLU A 195 -18.54 13.42 18.89
N LYS A 196 -19.74 13.65 18.36
CA LYS A 196 -20.41 12.75 17.42
C LYS A 196 -20.60 13.43 16.09
N ILE A 197 -20.16 12.79 15.01
CA ILE A 197 -20.25 13.29 13.63
C ILE A 197 -21.41 12.60 12.93
N LYS A 198 -22.37 13.37 12.40
CA LYS A 198 -23.43 12.83 11.53
C LYS A 198 -22.86 12.55 10.15
N THR A 199 -23.26 11.42 9.55
CA THR A 199 -22.79 11.04 8.21
C THR A 199 -23.85 10.24 7.45
N ASN A 200 -23.85 10.35 6.13
CA ASN A 200 -24.72 9.54 5.27
C ASN A 200 -24.02 8.26 4.79
N LEU A 201 -22.70 8.31 4.59
CA LEU A 201 -21.85 7.22 4.15
C LEU A 201 -20.58 7.18 5.00
N VAL A 202 -20.18 5.99 5.42
CA VAL A 202 -18.89 5.73 6.08
C VAL A 202 -18.00 4.96 5.12
N ILE A 203 -16.76 5.40 4.94
CA ILE A 203 -15.73 4.67 4.19
C ILE A 203 -14.63 4.26 5.16
N SER A 204 -14.45 2.96 5.33
CA SER A 204 -13.35 2.39 6.12
C SER A 204 -12.11 2.25 5.23
N ALA A 205 -11.10 3.09 5.44
CA ALA A 205 -9.76 3.00 4.86
C ALA A 205 -8.70 2.81 5.96
N ALA A 206 -9.04 2.05 7.01
CA ALA A 206 -8.31 1.95 8.28
C ALA A 206 -7.11 0.98 8.24
N GLY A 207 -6.72 0.45 7.06
CA GLY A 207 -5.57 -0.42 6.89
C GLY A 207 -5.59 -1.62 7.84
N ALA A 208 -4.55 -1.81 8.63
CA ALA A 208 -4.43 -2.92 9.59
C ALA A 208 -5.54 -2.94 10.65
N TRP A 209 -6.13 -1.80 10.97
CA TRP A 209 -7.24 -1.67 11.94
C TRP A 209 -8.63 -1.84 11.33
N SER A 210 -8.73 -2.20 10.04
CA SER A 210 -10.03 -2.40 9.37
C SER A 210 -10.87 -3.47 10.04
N ARG A 211 -10.27 -4.58 10.49
CA ARG A 211 -10.97 -5.66 11.17
C ARG A 211 -11.64 -5.18 12.45
N GLU A 212 -10.92 -4.44 13.31
CA GLU A 212 -11.47 -3.92 14.56
C GLU A 212 -12.63 -2.95 14.31
N LEU A 213 -12.43 -2.03 13.35
CA LEU A 213 -13.43 -1.03 13.00
C LEU A 213 -14.73 -1.70 12.48
N ILE A 214 -14.60 -2.72 11.64
CA ILE A 214 -15.73 -3.46 11.08
C ILE A 214 -16.41 -4.32 12.14
N ASN A 215 -15.66 -4.88 13.08
CA ASN A 215 -16.21 -5.61 14.21
C ASN A 215 -17.12 -4.73 15.10
N MET A 216 -16.85 -3.41 15.21
CA MET A 216 -17.72 -2.49 15.95
C MET A 216 -19.14 -2.38 15.37
N VAL A 217 -19.35 -2.78 14.14
CA VAL A 217 -20.69 -2.82 13.50
C VAL A 217 -21.26 -4.25 13.42
N GLY A 218 -20.63 -5.20 14.10
CA GLY A 218 -21.10 -6.59 14.20
C GLY A 218 -20.78 -7.45 12.96
N VAL A 219 -19.86 -7.03 12.09
CA VAL A 219 -19.41 -7.78 10.93
C VAL A 219 -17.98 -8.26 11.14
N ASN A 220 -17.72 -9.54 10.88
CA ASN A 220 -16.38 -10.11 10.93
C ASN A 220 -15.91 -10.43 9.50
N LEU A 221 -14.86 -9.74 9.04
CA LEU A 221 -14.17 -10.05 7.81
C LEU A 221 -12.81 -10.70 8.11
N PRO A 222 -12.38 -11.68 7.32
CA PRO A 222 -11.10 -12.36 7.53
C PRO A 222 -9.93 -11.46 7.05
N ILE A 223 -9.73 -10.37 7.77
CA ILE A 223 -8.64 -9.40 7.56
C ILE A 223 -7.59 -9.64 8.64
N TYR A 224 -6.34 -9.73 8.23
CA TYR A 224 -5.17 -9.81 9.09
C TYR A 224 -4.13 -8.77 8.64
N TYR A 225 -3.00 -8.72 9.32
CA TYR A 225 -1.92 -7.82 8.94
C TYR A 225 -0.57 -8.48 9.19
N GLU A 226 0.41 -8.05 8.42
CA GLU A 226 1.81 -8.41 8.57
C GLU A 226 2.62 -7.17 8.98
N ARG A 227 3.64 -7.37 9.82
CA ARG A 227 4.59 -6.35 10.20
C ARG A 227 5.81 -6.42 9.28
N GLY A 228 6.02 -5.41 8.46
CA GLY A 228 7.21 -5.22 7.65
C GLY A 228 8.19 -4.25 8.31
N GLU A 229 9.48 -4.57 8.26
CA GLU A 229 10.55 -3.78 8.86
C GLU A 229 11.53 -3.28 7.80
N ALA A 230 12.03 -2.07 8.01
CA ALA A 230 13.01 -1.43 7.15
C ALA A 230 13.99 -0.56 7.93
N MET A 231 15.08 -0.18 7.28
CA MET A 231 16.08 0.76 7.79
C MET A 231 16.54 1.70 6.67
N ILE A 232 17.08 2.85 7.06
CA ILE A 232 17.64 3.82 6.11
C ILE A 232 19.03 4.27 6.58
N SER A 233 19.91 4.47 5.60
CA SER A 233 21.24 5.01 5.85
C SER A 233 21.26 6.53 5.97
N SER A 234 22.36 7.07 6.48
CA SER A 234 22.73 8.45 6.23
C SER A 234 22.84 8.71 4.72
N PRO A 235 22.63 9.95 4.25
CA PRO A 235 22.75 10.27 2.84
C PRO A 235 24.13 9.93 2.28
N VAL A 236 24.13 9.32 1.09
CA VAL A 236 25.33 9.04 0.29
C VAL A 236 25.07 9.44 -1.16
N SER A 237 26.14 9.58 -1.96
CA SER A 237 26.00 9.76 -3.41
C SER A 237 25.15 8.65 -4.03
N ARG A 238 24.48 8.91 -5.17
CA ARG A 238 23.63 7.93 -5.84
C ARG A 238 24.39 6.63 -6.12
N ILE A 239 24.04 5.57 -5.45
CA ILE A 239 24.63 4.23 -5.57
C ILE A 239 23.57 3.19 -5.98
N ILE A 240 22.30 3.39 -5.60
CA ILE A 240 21.16 2.57 -6.05
C ILE A 240 20.35 3.42 -7.03
N LYS A 241 20.11 2.89 -8.23
CA LYS A 241 19.40 3.60 -9.31
C LYS A 241 17.90 3.39 -9.23
N GLY A 242 17.45 2.14 -9.17
CA GLY A 242 16.05 1.74 -9.28
C GLY A 242 15.46 1.14 -8.01
N ALA A 243 14.23 0.66 -8.15
CA ALA A 243 13.57 -0.13 -7.13
C ALA A 243 14.02 -1.60 -7.24
N ILE A 244 14.62 -2.13 -6.18
CA ILE A 244 15.10 -3.52 -6.15
C ILE A 244 14.18 -4.34 -5.25
N THR A 245 13.73 -5.49 -5.75
CA THR A 245 12.94 -6.46 -4.97
C THR A 245 13.58 -7.84 -5.09
N ASP A 246 13.89 -8.50 -3.99
CA ASP A 246 14.56 -9.81 -3.97
C ASP A 246 13.66 -10.90 -4.56
N GLY A 247 14.16 -11.64 -5.55
CA GLY A 247 13.46 -12.79 -6.16
C GLY A 247 13.09 -13.88 -5.15
N ARG A 248 13.88 -14.03 -4.11
CA ARG A 248 13.63 -14.95 -3.01
C ARG A 248 12.28 -14.71 -2.30
N LEU A 249 11.77 -13.47 -2.28
CA LEU A 249 10.47 -13.15 -1.67
C LEU A 249 9.27 -13.82 -2.37
N PHE A 250 9.48 -14.38 -3.55
CA PHE A 250 8.46 -15.10 -4.31
C PHE A 250 8.49 -16.62 -4.11
N THR A 251 9.42 -17.12 -3.29
CA THR A 251 9.62 -18.54 -2.99
C THR A 251 9.53 -18.82 -1.49
N GLU A 252 9.36 -20.10 -1.11
CA GLU A 252 9.38 -20.53 0.29
C GLU A 252 10.77 -20.37 0.93
N GLY A 253 11.83 -20.35 0.12
CA GLY A 253 13.20 -20.08 0.58
C GLY A 253 13.42 -18.75 1.28
N SER A 254 12.44 -17.84 1.23
CA SER A 254 12.49 -16.53 1.94
C SER A 254 12.32 -16.65 3.46
N PHE A 255 11.78 -17.76 3.97
CA PHE A 255 11.50 -17.90 5.40
C PHE A 255 12.74 -18.32 6.20
N ILE A 256 12.95 -17.66 7.35
CA ILE A 256 13.89 -18.02 8.41
C ILE A 256 13.08 -18.02 9.72
N GLY A 257 12.73 -19.23 10.18
CA GLY A 257 11.72 -19.39 11.23
C GLY A 257 10.35 -18.84 10.73
N ASN A 258 9.76 -17.94 11.51
CA ASN A 258 8.50 -17.25 11.16
C ASN A 258 8.71 -15.91 10.42
N MET A 259 9.95 -15.55 10.09
CA MET A 259 10.27 -14.32 9.40
C MET A 259 10.52 -14.55 7.91
N LYS A 260 9.86 -13.77 7.07
CA LYS A 260 10.14 -13.70 5.64
C LYS A 260 11.18 -12.61 5.39
N ILE A 261 12.34 -12.99 4.87
CA ILE A 261 13.51 -12.10 4.69
C ILE A 261 13.81 -11.91 3.21
N GLY A 262 13.97 -10.66 2.79
CA GLY A 262 14.41 -10.31 1.44
C GLY A 262 15.26 -9.05 1.42
N ALA A 263 15.85 -8.77 0.25
CA ALA A 263 16.60 -7.53 -0.03
C ALA A 263 15.76 -6.62 -0.92
N CYS A 264 15.05 -5.66 -0.33
CA CYS A 264 14.38 -4.60 -1.06
C CYS A 264 15.14 -3.30 -0.85
N LEU A 265 15.49 -2.61 -1.94
CA LEU A 265 16.29 -1.39 -1.88
C LEU A 265 15.69 -0.29 -2.76
N ALA A 266 15.79 0.94 -2.26
CA ALA A 266 15.64 2.16 -3.03
C ALA A 266 16.59 3.22 -2.45
N GLN A 267 16.87 4.25 -3.21
CA GLN A 267 17.58 5.42 -2.69
C GLN A 267 16.72 6.66 -2.85
N SER A 268 16.46 7.34 -1.75
CA SER A 268 15.65 8.57 -1.74
C SER A 268 16.31 9.69 -2.54
N ALA A 269 15.56 10.72 -2.92
CA ALA A 269 16.09 11.91 -3.58
C ALA A 269 17.20 12.58 -2.77
N PHE A 270 17.11 12.53 -1.44
CA PHE A 270 18.11 13.10 -0.51
C PHE A 270 19.32 12.18 -0.25
N GLY A 271 19.42 11.04 -0.92
CA GLY A 271 20.59 10.15 -0.86
C GLY A 271 20.54 9.04 0.18
N GLY A 272 19.53 8.99 1.06
CA GLY A 272 19.36 7.88 2.00
C GLY A 272 19.02 6.58 1.28
N VAL A 273 19.77 5.51 1.55
CA VAL A 273 19.49 4.17 1.01
C VAL A 273 18.56 3.45 1.97
N ILE A 274 17.38 3.07 1.48
CA ILE A 274 16.40 2.25 2.18
C ILE A 274 16.75 0.79 1.98
N LEU A 275 16.82 0.02 3.06
CA LEU A 275 17.08 -1.41 3.07
C LEU A 275 15.93 -2.11 3.79
N ALA A 276 15.28 -3.05 3.13
CA ALA A 276 14.15 -3.83 3.64
C ALA A 276 14.20 -5.23 2.97
N GLN A 277 13.43 -6.21 3.32
CA GLN A 277 12.46 -6.24 4.39
C GLN A 277 12.58 -7.51 5.21
N SER A 278 12.25 -7.41 6.48
CA SER A 278 11.88 -8.52 7.33
C SER A 278 10.38 -8.44 7.55
N THR A 279 9.64 -9.52 7.33
CA THR A 279 8.19 -9.55 7.48
C THR A 279 7.77 -10.67 8.39
N THR A 280 6.92 -10.38 9.37
CA THR A 280 6.31 -11.37 10.26
C THR A 280 4.80 -11.18 10.29
N GLU A 281 4.05 -12.22 10.64
CA GLU A 281 2.64 -12.06 10.99
C GLU A 281 2.52 -11.05 12.14
N GLY A 282 1.54 -10.16 12.05
CA GLY A 282 1.36 -9.09 13.03
C GLY A 282 0.55 -9.57 14.23
N GLU A 283 1.05 -9.27 15.42
CA GLU A 283 0.39 -9.53 16.70
C GLU A 283 0.27 -8.23 17.48
N ASP A 284 -0.86 -8.03 18.15
CA ASP A 284 -1.11 -6.92 19.10
C ASP A 284 -0.75 -5.51 18.59
N TYR A 285 -0.83 -5.31 17.25
CA TYR A 285 -0.43 -4.05 16.58
C TYR A 285 0.99 -3.57 16.95
N ASN A 286 1.85 -4.51 17.32
CA ASN A 286 3.23 -4.23 17.69
C ASN A 286 4.05 -3.74 16.49
N ILE A 287 4.67 -2.56 16.61
CA ILE A 287 5.54 -1.94 15.62
C ILE A 287 7.01 -1.87 16.09
N GLN A 288 7.39 -2.62 17.10
CA GLN A 288 8.80 -2.71 17.53
C GLN A 288 9.62 -3.45 16.47
N ASN A 289 10.81 -2.94 16.20
CA ASN A 289 11.74 -3.57 15.27
C ASN A 289 12.42 -4.78 15.90
N SER A 290 12.68 -5.80 15.08
CA SER A 290 13.50 -6.95 15.43
C SER A 290 14.96 -6.70 15.02
N PRO A 291 15.89 -6.52 15.95
CA PRO A 291 17.31 -6.39 15.59
C PRO A 291 17.82 -7.60 14.81
N PHE A 292 17.33 -8.79 15.13
CA PHE A 292 17.69 -10.01 14.42
C PHE A 292 17.18 -10.00 12.97
N GLY A 293 15.90 -9.63 12.73
CA GLY A 293 15.33 -9.51 11.40
C GLY A 293 16.09 -8.50 10.54
N LEU A 294 16.40 -7.33 11.09
CA LEU A 294 17.15 -6.28 10.38
C LEU A 294 18.61 -6.69 10.08
N CYS A 295 19.27 -7.44 10.98
CA CYS A 295 20.58 -8.03 10.69
C CYS A 295 20.52 -9.02 9.52
N LEU A 296 19.48 -9.85 9.44
CA LEU A 296 19.28 -10.79 8.32
C LEU A 296 19.04 -10.03 7.01
N VAL A 297 18.27 -8.95 7.02
CA VAL A 297 18.08 -8.05 5.87
C VAL A 297 19.42 -7.48 5.43
N ALA A 298 20.22 -6.91 6.34
CA ALA A 298 21.52 -6.35 6.02
C ALA A 298 22.45 -7.40 5.40
N ARG A 299 22.51 -8.61 5.94
CA ARG A 299 23.30 -9.72 5.37
C ARG A 299 22.81 -10.08 3.96
N ARG A 300 21.50 -10.15 3.75
CA ARG A 300 20.94 -10.45 2.43
C ARG A 300 21.26 -9.35 1.43
N VAL A 301 21.11 -8.08 1.79
CA VAL A 301 21.50 -6.94 0.97
C VAL A 301 22.96 -7.00 0.58
N LEU A 302 23.86 -7.20 1.53
CA LEU A 302 25.31 -7.25 1.27
C LEU A 302 25.73 -8.45 0.40
N SER A 303 24.91 -9.50 0.34
CA SER A 303 25.18 -10.62 -0.57
C SER A 303 25.05 -10.27 -2.05
N PHE A 304 24.25 -9.22 -2.38
CA PHE A 304 24.05 -8.71 -3.74
C PHE A 304 24.80 -7.41 -4.01
N PHE A 305 24.89 -6.56 -2.96
CA PHE A 305 25.38 -5.19 -3.03
C PHE A 305 26.55 -4.98 -2.05
N PRO A 306 27.70 -5.63 -2.26
CA PRO A 306 28.84 -5.53 -1.34
C PRO A 306 29.38 -4.10 -1.18
N ALA A 307 29.12 -3.23 -2.14
CA ALA A 307 29.47 -1.81 -2.07
C ALA A 307 28.77 -1.06 -0.92
N LEU A 308 27.65 -1.58 -0.40
CA LEU A 308 26.89 -0.96 0.68
C LEU A 308 27.42 -1.27 2.09
N LYS A 309 28.51 -2.02 2.22
CA LYS A 309 29.04 -2.48 3.52
C LYS A 309 29.39 -1.38 4.52
N ASN A 310 29.65 -0.17 4.04
CA ASN A 310 30.07 0.97 4.88
C ASN A 310 28.93 1.98 5.13
N LEU A 311 27.66 1.62 4.82
CA LEU A 311 26.54 2.50 5.11
C LEU A 311 26.31 2.63 6.62
N ASN A 312 26.13 3.86 7.09
CA ASN A 312 25.72 4.14 8.46
C ASN A 312 24.19 4.18 8.54
N ILE A 313 23.58 3.27 9.26
CA ILE A 313 22.12 3.25 9.48
C ILE A 313 21.76 4.30 10.53
N ILE A 314 20.84 5.21 10.16
CA ILE A 314 20.41 6.32 11.03
C ILE A 314 19.00 6.13 11.59
N ARG A 315 18.19 5.28 10.95
CA ARG A 315 16.82 5.00 11.40
C ARG A 315 16.38 3.61 11.01
N MET A 316 15.58 2.99 11.88
CA MET A 316 14.85 1.74 11.65
C MET A 316 13.39 1.99 11.97
N TRP A 317 12.48 1.34 11.22
CA TRP A 317 11.04 1.44 11.46
C TRP A 317 10.32 0.17 11.02
N SER A 318 9.07 0.05 11.44
CA SER A 318 8.16 -0.99 10.97
C SER A 318 6.79 -0.42 10.62
N GLY A 319 6.04 -1.15 9.81
CA GLY A 319 4.68 -0.82 9.44
C GLY A 319 3.80 -2.06 9.34
N LEU A 320 2.51 -1.88 9.59
CA LEU A 320 1.52 -2.95 9.56
C LEU A 320 0.75 -2.90 8.24
N VAL A 321 0.90 -3.90 7.41
CA VAL A 321 0.27 -4.01 6.09
C VAL A 321 -0.91 -4.96 6.19
N SER A 322 -2.12 -4.51 5.81
CA SER A 322 -3.34 -5.32 5.86
C SER A 322 -3.48 -6.25 4.67
N TYR A 323 -3.98 -7.44 4.94
CA TYR A 323 -4.33 -8.47 3.97
C TYR A 323 -5.70 -9.05 4.30
N SER A 324 -6.35 -9.65 3.30
CA SER A 324 -7.46 -10.57 3.50
C SER A 324 -6.97 -12.02 3.41
N GLU A 325 -7.76 -12.97 3.89
CA GLU A 325 -7.42 -14.40 3.86
C GLU A 325 -7.07 -14.91 2.46
N ASP A 326 -7.77 -14.42 1.43
CA ASP A 326 -7.53 -14.77 0.02
C ASP A 326 -6.48 -13.87 -0.67
N LYS A 327 -5.82 -13.00 0.07
CA LYS A 327 -4.81 -12.03 -0.38
C LYS A 327 -5.30 -11.07 -1.48
N GLN A 328 -6.62 -11.01 -1.74
CA GLN A 328 -7.21 -10.05 -2.67
C GLN A 328 -7.68 -8.81 -1.91
N PRO A 329 -7.69 -7.62 -2.52
CA PRO A 329 -8.27 -6.44 -1.90
C PRO A 329 -9.70 -6.64 -1.42
N VAL A 330 -10.12 -5.85 -0.44
CA VAL A 330 -11.53 -5.71 -0.04
C VAL A 330 -12.00 -4.34 -0.47
N PHE A 331 -12.98 -4.28 -1.36
CA PHE A 331 -13.52 -3.06 -1.92
C PHE A 331 -15.03 -3.21 -2.16
N GLY A 332 -15.86 -2.50 -1.37
CA GLY A 332 -17.30 -2.58 -1.54
C GLY A 332 -18.09 -2.32 -0.27
N PHE A 333 -19.42 -2.30 -0.44
CA PHE A 333 -20.36 -2.12 0.66
C PHE A 333 -20.52 -3.40 1.50
N LEU A 334 -20.73 -3.21 2.81
CA LEU A 334 -21.25 -4.25 3.68
C LEU A 334 -22.75 -4.45 3.45
N ASP A 335 -23.26 -5.64 3.79
CA ASP A 335 -24.70 -5.93 3.78
C ASP A 335 -25.42 -5.25 4.96
N ASN A 336 -24.75 -5.19 6.11
CA ASN A 336 -25.24 -4.52 7.29
C ASN A 336 -24.05 -4.00 8.16
N PRO A 337 -23.92 -2.69 8.36
CA PRO A 337 -24.79 -1.60 7.89
C PRO A 337 -24.63 -1.34 6.38
N THR A 338 -25.72 -0.99 5.71
CA THR A 338 -25.77 -0.82 4.23
C THR A 338 -25.04 0.42 3.71
N ASN A 339 -24.62 1.32 4.59
CA ASN A 339 -23.88 2.55 4.25
C ASN A 339 -22.46 2.55 4.84
N MET A 340 -21.85 1.40 4.93
CA MET A 340 -20.41 1.28 5.21
C MET A 340 -19.70 0.65 4.02
N PHE A 341 -18.77 1.37 3.46
CA PHE A 341 -17.91 0.95 2.35
C PHE A 341 -16.52 0.62 2.88
N VAL A 342 -15.93 -0.48 2.46
CA VAL A 342 -14.63 -0.95 2.94
C VAL A 342 -13.60 -0.85 1.83
N VAL A 343 -12.43 -0.29 2.14
CA VAL A 343 -11.25 -0.19 1.25
C VAL A 343 -10.02 -0.63 2.04
N THR A 344 -9.56 -1.85 1.83
CA THR A 344 -8.37 -2.38 2.52
C THR A 344 -7.71 -3.52 1.73
N GLY A 345 -6.50 -3.93 2.12
CA GLY A 345 -5.79 -5.07 1.52
C GLY A 345 -5.20 -4.80 0.13
N PHE A 346 -5.15 -3.56 -0.34
CA PHE A 346 -4.44 -3.21 -1.57
C PHE A 346 -2.93 -3.23 -1.32
N HIS A 347 -2.29 -4.32 -1.71
CA HIS A 347 -0.83 -4.42 -1.64
C HIS A 347 -0.17 -3.37 -2.56
N SER A 348 0.92 -2.74 -2.09
CA SER A 348 1.61 -1.66 -2.81
C SER A 348 0.65 -0.55 -3.27
N ALA A 349 -0.29 -0.14 -2.38
CA ALA A 349 -1.31 0.86 -2.67
C ALA A 349 -0.72 2.24 -3.03
N ILE A 350 0.51 2.53 -2.62
CA ILE A 350 1.14 3.83 -2.82
C ILE A 350 1.17 4.25 -4.31
N GLY A 351 1.51 3.33 -5.21
CA GLY A 351 1.56 3.58 -6.65
C GLY A 351 0.20 3.60 -7.36
N ILE A 352 -0.89 3.23 -6.67
CA ILE A 352 -2.27 3.17 -7.23
C ILE A 352 -3.29 3.95 -6.40
N ALA A 353 -2.83 4.78 -5.47
CA ALA A 353 -3.72 5.45 -4.53
C ALA A 353 -4.73 6.39 -5.21
N SER A 354 -4.31 7.12 -6.24
CA SER A 354 -5.20 7.98 -7.00
C SER A 354 -6.29 7.18 -7.73
N ALA A 355 -5.95 6.02 -8.32
CA ALA A 355 -6.95 5.12 -8.91
C ALA A 355 -7.95 4.64 -7.86
N ILE A 356 -7.50 4.25 -6.65
CA ILE A 356 -8.39 3.84 -5.56
C ILE A 356 -9.35 4.99 -5.19
N GLY A 357 -8.84 6.21 -5.05
CA GLY A 357 -9.67 7.39 -4.78
C GLY A 357 -10.71 7.65 -5.87
N ASN A 358 -10.28 7.58 -7.14
CA ASN A 358 -11.17 7.75 -8.28
C ASN A 358 -12.25 6.66 -8.36
N MET A 359 -11.90 5.40 -8.12
CA MET A 359 -12.86 4.30 -8.07
C MET A 359 -13.96 4.51 -7.03
N VAL A 360 -13.59 4.96 -5.83
CA VAL A 360 -14.58 5.28 -4.78
C VAL A 360 -15.47 6.45 -5.21
N LYS A 361 -14.90 7.48 -5.84
CA LYS A 361 -15.68 8.59 -6.44
C LYS A 361 -16.68 8.08 -7.49
N GLU A 362 -16.25 7.20 -8.40
CA GLU A 362 -17.14 6.63 -9.42
C GLU A 362 -18.27 5.81 -8.80
N VAL A 363 -17.95 4.96 -7.81
CA VAL A 363 -18.98 4.20 -7.09
C VAL A 363 -19.94 5.13 -6.34
N TYR A 364 -19.46 6.22 -5.75
CA TYR A 364 -20.29 7.19 -5.06
C TYR A 364 -21.30 7.87 -5.99
N PHE A 365 -20.87 8.30 -7.18
CA PHE A 365 -21.73 9.06 -8.11
C PHE A 365 -22.52 8.17 -9.09
N ARG A 366 -21.95 7.01 -9.48
CA ARG A 366 -22.48 6.18 -10.56
C ARG A 366 -22.90 4.77 -10.10
N GLY A 367 -22.56 4.38 -8.87
CA GLY A 367 -22.81 3.03 -8.36
C GLY A 367 -21.86 1.94 -8.89
N VAL A 368 -20.98 2.27 -9.83
CA VAL A 368 -20.04 1.34 -10.47
C VAL A 368 -18.68 1.98 -10.63
N SER A 369 -17.63 1.16 -10.68
CA SER A 369 -16.24 1.58 -10.97
C SER A 369 -15.90 1.31 -12.43
N SER A 370 -14.94 2.06 -12.99
CA SER A 370 -14.34 1.81 -14.31
C SER A 370 -13.55 0.49 -14.38
N TYR A 371 -13.14 -0.04 -13.23
CA TYR A 371 -12.55 -1.38 -13.12
C TYR A 371 -13.60 -2.37 -12.61
N ASP A 372 -13.63 -3.60 -13.14
CA ASP A 372 -14.50 -4.66 -12.59
C ASP A 372 -13.93 -5.17 -11.26
N VAL A 373 -14.30 -4.49 -10.19
CA VAL A 373 -13.90 -4.81 -8.82
C VAL A 373 -14.91 -5.68 -8.07
N SER A 374 -15.86 -6.28 -8.75
CA SER A 374 -16.89 -7.16 -8.17
C SER A 374 -16.28 -8.32 -7.37
N VAL A 375 -15.14 -8.84 -7.83
CA VAL A 375 -14.37 -9.89 -7.16
C VAL A 375 -13.79 -9.45 -5.80
N TYR A 376 -13.68 -8.14 -5.54
CA TYR A 376 -13.18 -7.58 -4.29
C TYR A 376 -14.27 -7.30 -3.26
N SER A 377 -15.54 -7.56 -3.60
CA SER A 377 -16.67 -7.35 -2.69
C SER A 377 -16.45 -8.05 -1.35
N PRO A 378 -16.67 -7.38 -0.20
CA PRO A 378 -16.60 -8.00 1.12
C PRO A 378 -17.64 -9.12 1.28
N LEU A 379 -18.72 -9.11 0.49
CA LEU A 379 -19.77 -10.11 0.53
C LEU A 379 -19.31 -11.50 0.06
N ARG A 380 -18.13 -11.60 -0.60
CA ARG A 380 -17.53 -12.89 -0.97
C ARG A 380 -17.20 -13.75 0.27
N PHE A 381 -16.93 -13.14 1.41
CA PHE A 381 -16.67 -13.84 2.66
C PHE A 381 -17.94 -14.25 3.40
N THR A 382 -19.04 -13.49 3.27
CA THR A 382 -20.31 -13.81 3.94
C THR A 382 -21.05 -14.96 3.27
N LYS A 383 -20.87 -15.16 1.96
CA LYS A 383 -21.47 -16.27 1.20
C LYS A 383 -20.81 -17.63 1.52
N LYS A 384 -19.52 -17.66 1.86
CA LYS A 384 -18.81 -18.90 2.26
C LYS A 384 -19.32 -19.46 3.59
N ASN A 385 -19.64 -18.61 4.56
CA ASN A 385 -20.17 -19.04 5.87
C ASN A 385 -21.56 -19.66 5.80
N LYS A 386 -22.35 -19.42 4.75
CA LYS A 386 -23.66 -20.07 4.54
C LYS A 386 -23.58 -21.50 3.98
N LYS A 387 -22.43 -21.92 3.43
CA LYS A 387 -22.22 -23.30 2.93
C LYS A 387 -21.68 -24.28 3.96
N ILE A 388 -21.31 -23.82 5.15
CA ILE A 388 -20.76 -24.67 6.24
C ILE A 388 -21.83 -25.02 7.29
N VAL A 389 -23.04 -24.49 7.18
CA VAL A 389 -24.16 -24.70 8.13
C VAL A 389 -25.31 -25.50 7.54
N ASN A 390 -25.06 -26.26 6.45
CA ASN A 390 -26.05 -27.22 5.90
C ASN A 390 -25.41 -28.62 5.80
#